data_279cf6476a84890b9f3b215cfe019ed0
#
_entry.id   279cf6476a84890b9f3b215cfe019ed0
#
_cell.length_a   1.000
_cell.length_b   1.000
_cell.length_c   1.000
_cell.angle_alpha   90.00
_cell.angle_beta   90.00
_cell.angle_gamma   90.00
#
_symmetry.space_group_name_H-M   'P 1'
#
loop_
_entity.id
_entity.type
_entity.pdbx_description
1 polymer ?
#
loop_
_entity_poly.entity_id
_entity_poly.type
_entity_poly.pdbx_seq_one_letter_code
_entity_poly.pdbx_strand_id
1 'polypeptide(L)'
;MSAERPILPPVRLHSEAELARDALAAPLFVRAVKLARWAGPDARVGAGGELVEAQLPAAARHLGLTDDGDGAAYASEAWRLAVDTGLLDVTDPENEDGEGTVTVGENLALLTSGSPQDVLSIWLDGLDAVHADATAPVLDDFADLVGEDGSIDFDALDWDPEAEAEFLDGVLGNLYLLTLADHGAGEGPVPLPALAASMIVPDDMGEPTDDILEQVSEAMMRLDDQFRLLEPIGIIDYQPVDESLMVEEGDAADAAVTEADEDDVTRYGMVRLTPLGLYGIRARMLEAGVDAPAVGDLADKGADALLDGIAPYPEAAARAEIQLWLAGHGAEGAVPAAAELLAAARGTDEGAPLRRLHCQQALALAGEEAEPAVRAVLGDQELGGLARVWLAEHGASDVPAPPEAMVFWLAIDTIAAQLDADGELDELQGLVEGLSAQHSGFFDEVWRVDHPATADVLEAMGRLHSDKKAAKAARKAAFKARSRAGGEGA
;
A
#
# COMPACT_ATOMS: atom_id res chain seq x y z
N MET A 1 25.19 2.08 -5.83
CA MET A 1 24.08 3.02 -5.61
C MET A 1 22.86 2.12 -5.49
N SER A 2 22.36 1.89 -4.28
CA SER A 2 21.03 1.28 -4.11
C SER A 2 20.05 2.29 -4.68
N ALA A 3 19.27 1.89 -5.68
CA ALA A 3 18.11 2.67 -6.08
C ALA A 3 17.22 2.76 -4.82
N GLU A 4 16.97 3.97 -4.34
CA GLU A 4 15.95 4.18 -3.32
C GLU A 4 14.65 3.65 -3.91
N ARG A 5 14.11 2.60 -3.29
CA ARG A 5 12.80 2.08 -3.67
C ARG A 5 11.77 3.16 -3.36
N PRO A 6 10.83 3.45 -4.27
CA PRO A 6 9.78 4.41 -3.97
C PRO A 6 9.01 3.94 -2.72
N ILE A 7 8.91 4.82 -1.73
CA ILE A 7 8.13 4.57 -0.52
C ILE A 7 6.66 4.77 -0.89
N LEU A 8 5.86 3.72 -0.75
CA LEU A 8 4.42 3.79 -1.02
C LEU A 8 3.72 4.57 0.10
N PRO A 9 2.67 5.37 -0.23
CA PRO A 9 1.85 5.98 0.80
C PRO A 9 1.11 4.89 1.60
N PRO A 10 0.91 5.08 2.93
CA PRO A 10 0.24 4.09 3.74
C PRO A 10 -1.25 3.97 3.40
N VAL A 11 -1.72 2.74 3.20
CA VAL A 11 -3.12 2.45 2.94
C VAL A 11 -3.95 2.46 4.22
N ARG A 12 -5.22 2.87 4.12
CA ARG A 12 -6.22 2.65 5.17
C ARG A 12 -7.01 1.40 4.85
N LEU A 13 -6.77 0.35 5.61
CA LEU A 13 -7.54 -0.89 5.49
C LEU A 13 -8.80 -0.85 6.35
N HIS A 14 -9.83 -1.59 5.94
CA HIS A 14 -10.94 -1.93 6.80
C HIS A 14 -10.44 -2.79 7.97
N SER A 15 -11.24 -2.90 9.05
CA SER A 15 -10.88 -3.78 10.16
C SER A 15 -10.83 -5.24 9.71
N GLU A 16 -10.00 -6.05 10.35
CA GLU A 16 -9.89 -7.50 10.05
C GLU A 16 -11.25 -8.20 10.07
N ALA A 17 -12.16 -7.79 10.98
CA ALA A 17 -13.50 -8.35 11.07
C ALA A 17 -14.40 -7.97 9.88
N GLU A 18 -14.22 -6.79 9.30
CA GLU A 18 -14.91 -6.36 8.08
C GLU A 18 -14.36 -7.10 6.87
N LEU A 19 -13.02 -7.14 6.74
CA LEU A 19 -12.34 -7.86 5.65
C LEU A 19 -12.67 -9.35 5.66
N ALA A 20 -12.67 -10.00 6.84
CA ALA A 20 -13.05 -11.40 6.96
C ALA A 20 -14.51 -11.66 6.56
N ARG A 21 -15.41 -10.70 6.85
CA ARG A 21 -16.81 -10.78 6.41
C ARG A 21 -16.92 -10.65 4.89
N ASP A 22 -16.16 -9.75 4.28
CA ASP A 22 -16.11 -9.55 2.84
C ASP A 22 -15.52 -10.78 2.14
N ALA A 23 -14.46 -11.37 2.69
CA ALA A 23 -13.89 -12.64 2.22
C ALA A 23 -14.91 -13.79 2.24
N LEU A 24 -15.64 -13.94 3.36
CA LEU A 24 -16.72 -14.94 3.49
C LEU A 24 -17.93 -14.66 2.59
N ALA A 25 -18.06 -13.45 2.05
CA ALA A 25 -19.12 -13.07 1.11
C ALA A 25 -18.68 -13.18 -0.36
N ALA A 26 -17.39 -13.32 -0.64
CA ALA A 26 -16.87 -13.47 -2.01
C ALA A 26 -17.51 -14.67 -2.73
N PRO A 27 -18.07 -14.48 -3.93
CA PRO A 27 -18.91 -15.51 -4.58
C PRO A 27 -18.24 -16.87 -4.74
N LEU A 28 -16.98 -16.91 -5.17
CA LEU A 28 -16.24 -18.15 -5.37
C LEU A 28 -15.94 -18.82 -4.02
N PHE A 29 -15.51 -18.06 -3.02
CA PHE A 29 -15.24 -18.57 -1.68
C PHE A 29 -16.50 -19.13 -1.01
N VAL A 30 -17.67 -18.47 -1.19
CA VAL A 30 -18.97 -18.99 -0.74
C VAL A 30 -19.28 -20.35 -1.37
N ARG A 31 -19.03 -20.49 -2.68
CA ARG A 31 -19.26 -21.76 -3.41
C ARG A 31 -18.31 -22.84 -2.88
N ALA A 32 -17.02 -22.54 -2.70
CA ALA A 32 -16.03 -23.47 -2.16
C ALA A 32 -16.44 -23.99 -0.78
N VAL A 33 -16.82 -23.10 0.14
CA VAL A 33 -17.29 -23.46 1.50
C VAL A 33 -18.56 -24.32 1.45
N LYS A 34 -19.50 -24.03 0.54
CA LYS A 34 -20.71 -24.86 0.35
C LYS A 34 -20.36 -26.27 -0.12
N LEU A 35 -19.44 -26.39 -1.09
CA LEU A 35 -18.99 -27.69 -1.58
C LEU A 35 -18.22 -28.47 -0.53
N ALA A 36 -17.35 -27.82 0.24
CA ALA A 36 -16.63 -28.46 1.34
C ALA A 36 -17.59 -29.03 2.40
N ARG A 37 -18.70 -28.37 2.67
CA ARG A 37 -19.75 -28.89 3.58
C ARG A 37 -20.64 -29.96 2.95
N TRP A 38 -20.79 -29.97 1.63
CA TRP A 38 -21.55 -30.97 0.89
C TRP A 38 -20.76 -32.25 0.68
N ALA A 39 -19.43 -32.13 0.51
CA ALA A 39 -18.54 -33.26 0.31
C ALA A 39 -18.66 -34.26 1.46
N GLY A 40 -19.01 -35.51 1.11
CA GLY A 40 -19.20 -36.59 2.04
C GLY A 40 -18.33 -37.79 1.68
N PRO A 41 -18.51 -38.92 2.36
CA PRO A 41 -17.72 -40.16 2.12
C PRO A 41 -17.94 -40.74 0.71
N ASP A 42 -18.96 -40.29 0.00
CA ASP A 42 -19.28 -40.70 -1.37
C ASP A 42 -18.66 -39.79 -2.44
N ALA A 43 -18.06 -38.64 -2.05
CA ALA A 43 -17.32 -37.79 -2.98
C ALA A 43 -16.06 -38.52 -3.47
N ARG A 44 -15.78 -38.44 -4.76
CA ARG A 44 -14.64 -39.07 -5.43
C ARG A 44 -13.89 -38.04 -6.25
N VAL A 45 -12.58 -38.20 -6.24
CA VAL A 45 -11.67 -37.36 -7.00
C VAL A 45 -10.86 -38.20 -7.98
N GLY A 46 -10.51 -37.59 -9.10
CA GLY A 46 -9.53 -38.11 -10.03
C GLY A 46 -8.11 -37.80 -9.62
N ALA A 47 -7.16 -38.09 -10.49
CA ALA A 47 -5.78 -37.68 -10.35
C ALA A 47 -5.68 -36.16 -10.28
N GLY A 48 -4.93 -35.61 -9.29
CA GLY A 48 -4.83 -34.16 -9.05
C GLY A 48 -5.95 -33.58 -8.17
N GLY A 49 -6.81 -34.41 -7.57
CA GLY A 49 -7.82 -33.99 -6.60
C GLY A 49 -9.09 -33.35 -7.19
N GLU A 50 -9.27 -33.39 -8.51
CA GLU A 50 -10.46 -32.87 -9.17
C GLU A 50 -11.69 -33.74 -8.93
N LEU A 51 -12.86 -33.13 -8.72
CA LEU A 51 -14.10 -33.88 -8.56
C LEU A 51 -14.42 -34.66 -9.86
N VAL A 52 -14.72 -35.94 -9.75
CA VAL A 52 -15.01 -36.77 -10.94
C VAL A 52 -16.18 -36.18 -11.72
N GLU A 53 -16.06 -36.16 -13.05
CA GLU A 53 -17.02 -35.54 -13.99
C GLU A 53 -18.47 -35.97 -13.72
N ALA A 54 -18.69 -37.24 -13.38
CA ALA A 54 -20.01 -37.76 -13.07
C ALA A 54 -20.71 -37.10 -11.87
N GLN A 55 -19.96 -36.45 -10.99
CA GLN A 55 -20.47 -35.77 -9.79
C GLN A 55 -20.62 -34.26 -9.97
N LEU A 56 -20.02 -33.64 -10.98
CA LEU A 56 -20.12 -32.19 -11.25
C LEU A 56 -21.58 -31.70 -11.39
N PRO A 57 -22.53 -32.40 -12.08
CA PRO A 57 -23.93 -31.97 -12.14
C PRO A 57 -24.63 -31.96 -10.77
N ALA A 58 -24.22 -32.83 -9.85
CA ALA A 58 -24.75 -32.86 -8.49
C ALA A 58 -24.20 -31.73 -7.64
N ALA A 59 -22.90 -31.40 -7.79
CA ALA A 59 -22.25 -30.28 -7.16
C ALA A 59 -22.86 -28.93 -7.64
N ALA A 60 -23.02 -28.74 -8.95
CA ALA A 60 -23.67 -27.58 -9.56
C ALA A 60 -25.08 -27.33 -9.01
N ARG A 61 -25.90 -28.39 -8.96
CA ARG A 61 -27.25 -28.30 -8.36
C ARG A 61 -27.22 -27.94 -6.88
N HIS A 62 -26.26 -28.46 -6.14
CA HIS A 62 -26.11 -28.10 -4.72
C HIS A 62 -25.76 -26.61 -4.54
N LEU A 63 -24.96 -26.06 -5.44
CA LEU A 63 -24.66 -24.63 -5.48
C LEU A 63 -25.83 -23.76 -5.97
N GLY A 64 -26.85 -24.36 -6.56
CA GLY A 64 -27.99 -23.65 -7.20
C GLY A 64 -27.65 -23.12 -8.59
N LEU A 65 -26.61 -23.68 -9.22
CA LEU A 65 -26.23 -23.36 -10.59
C LEU A 65 -27.06 -24.15 -11.61
N THR A 66 -27.00 -23.74 -12.88
CA THR A 66 -27.65 -24.42 -14.01
C THR A 66 -27.03 -25.82 -14.22
N ASP A 67 -27.85 -26.73 -14.76
CA ASP A 67 -27.44 -28.13 -15.03
C ASP A 67 -26.90 -28.22 -16.50
N ASP A 68 -25.97 -27.32 -16.84
CA ASP A 68 -25.28 -27.22 -18.12
C ASP A 68 -23.78 -27.20 -17.95
N GLY A 69 -23.04 -26.99 -19.05
CA GLY A 69 -21.56 -26.91 -19.04
C GLY A 69 -21.03 -25.82 -18.15
N ASP A 70 -21.65 -24.64 -18.14
CA ASP A 70 -21.21 -23.50 -17.35
C ASP A 70 -21.37 -23.77 -15.85
N GLY A 71 -22.52 -24.36 -15.44
CA GLY A 71 -22.72 -24.75 -14.05
C GLY A 71 -21.72 -25.79 -13.57
N ALA A 72 -21.32 -26.74 -14.43
CA ALA A 72 -20.30 -27.73 -14.14
C ALA A 72 -18.91 -27.08 -14.00
N ALA A 73 -18.56 -26.14 -14.88
CA ALA A 73 -17.30 -25.39 -14.81
C ALA A 73 -17.18 -24.58 -13.50
N TYR A 74 -18.20 -23.83 -13.12
CA TYR A 74 -18.24 -23.10 -11.84
C TYR A 74 -18.18 -24.02 -10.61
N ALA A 75 -18.74 -25.23 -10.71
CA ALA A 75 -18.65 -26.20 -9.63
C ALA A 75 -17.24 -26.80 -9.54
N SER A 76 -16.58 -27.05 -10.66
CA SER A 76 -15.19 -27.50 -10.73
C SER A 76 -14.22 -26.47 -10.15
N GLU A 77 -14.36 -25.21 -10.55
CA GLU A 77 -13.58 -24.10 -10.03
C GLU A 77 -13.72 -23.97 -8.50
N ALA A 78 -14.95 -23.97 -7.99
CA ALA A 78 -15.22 -23.89 -6.56
C ALA A 78 -14.71 -25.12 -5.78
N TRP A 79 -14.71 -26.30 -6.40
CA TRP A 79 -14.14 -27.51 -5.81
C TRP A 79 -12.62 -27.39 -5.69
N ARG A 80 -11.96 -26.98 -6.77
CA ARG A 80 -10.50 -26.77 -6.77
C ARG A 80 -10.09 -25.78 -5.69
N LEU A 81 -10.77 -24.63 -5.61
CA LEU A 81 -10.51 -23.66 -4.53
C LEU A 81 -10.70 -24.29 -3.13
N ALA A 82 -11.71 -25.16 -2.94
CA ALA A 82 -11.91 -25.83 -1.66
C ALA A 82 -10.78 -26.79 -1.29
N VAL A 83 -10.13 -27.40 -2.28
CA VAL A 83 -8.95 -28.25 -2.08
C VAL A 83 -7.71 -27.38 -1.81
N ASP A 84 -7.44 -26.37 -2.65
CA ASP A 84 -6.27 -25.51 -2.57
C ASP A 84 -6.22 -24.73 -1.25
N THR A 85 -7.39 -24.33 -0.72
CA THR A 85 -7.49 -23.63 0.57
C THR A 85 -7.56 -24.57 1.79
N GLY A 86 -7.39 -25.87 1.61
CA GLY A 86 -7.45 -26.85 2.71
C GLY A 86 -8.82 -26.92 3.41
N LEU A 87 -9.90 -26.51 2.75
CA LEU A 87 -11.27 -26.76 3.22
C LEU A 87 -11.65 -28.23 3.01
N LEU A 88 -11.00 -28.88 2.04
CA LEU A 88 -11.07 -30.31 1.76
C LEU A 88 -9.67 -30.90 1.67
N ASP A 89 -9.47 -32.05 2.26
CA ASP A 89 -8.28 -32.86 2.09
C ASP A 89 -8.61 -34.00 1.11
N VAL A 90 -7.78 -34.11 0.09
CA VAL A 90 -7.93 -35.17 -0.94
C VAL A 90 -6.81 -36.18 -0.81
N THR A 91 -7.13 -37.44 -1.12
CA THR A 91 -6.17 -38.52 -1.24
C THR A 91 -6.27 -39.05 -2.66
N ASP A 92 -5.18 -38.90 -3.41
CA ASP A 92 -5.11 -39.36 -4.80
C ASP A 92 -5.36 -40.87 -4.92
N PRO A 93 -5.89 -41.27 -6.10
CA PRO A 93 -6.09 -42.70 -6.36
C PRO A 93 -4.75 -43.44 -6.42
N GLU A 94 -4.75 -44.74 -5.97
CA GLU A 94 -3.54 -45.56 -6.03
C GLU A 94 -3.08 -45.91 -7.45
N ASN A 95 -3.98 -45.76 -8.45
CA ASN A 95 -3.72 -46.06 -9.85
C ASN A 95 -4.34 -44.96 -10.71
N GLU A 96 -3.80 -44.70 -11.90
CA GLU A 96 -4.28 -43.65 -12.85
C GLU A 96 -5.76 -43.73 -13.22
N ASP A 97 -6.33 -44.98 -13.30
CA ASP A 97 -7.76 -45.21 -13.56
C ASP A 97 -8.62 -45.31 -12.27
N GLY A 98 -8.01 -45.07 -11.11
CA GLY A 98 -8.69 -45.19 -9.80
C GLY A 98 -9.44 -43.90 -9.44
N GLU A 99 -10.25 -44.02 -8.37
CA GLU A 99 -10.88 -42.86 -7.73
C GLU A 99 -10.25 -42.61 -6.36
N GLY A 100 -9.86 -41.40 -6.08
CA GLY A 100 -9.38 -40.94 -4.79
C GLY A 100 -10.54 -40.67 -3.82
N THR A 101 -10.21 -40.34 -2.60
CA THR A 101 -11.18 -40.06 -1.53
C THR A 101 -11.01 -38.65 -0.99
N VAL A 102 -12.07 -38.13 -0.39
CA VAL A 102 -12.13 -36.76 0.14
C VAL A 102 -12.51 -36.83 1.62
N THR A 103 -11.85 -35.98 2.41
CA THR A 103 -12.21 -35.71 3.80
C THR A 103 -12.31 -34.22 4.04
N VAL A 104 -12.99 -33.84 5.13
CA VAL A 104 -13.11 -32.42 5.51
C VAL A 104 -11.75 -31.95 6.03
N GLY A 105 -11.25 -30.87 5.46
CA GLY A 105 -10.00 -30.24 5.87
C GLY A 105 -10.11 -29.45 7.17
N GLU A 106 -8.99 -29.21 7.82
CA GLU A 106 -8.92 -28.51 9.12
C GLU A 106 -9.41 -27.05 9.00
N ASN A 107 -9.16 -26.41 7.86
CA ASN A 107 -9.50 -25.01 7.62
C ASN A 107 -11.02 -24.74 7.59
N LEU A 108 -11.85 -25.75 7.25
CA LEU A 108 -13.30 -25.55 7.26
C LEU A 108 -13.86 -25.22 8.67
N ALA A 109 -13.26 -25.77 9.71
CA ALA A 109 -13.64 -25.46 11.09
C ALA A 109 -13.23 -24.03 11.48
N LEU A 110 -12.09 -23.55 11.02
CA LEU A 110 -11.58 -22.21 11.31
C LEU A 110 -12.48 -21.10 10.73
N LEU A 111 -13.16 -21.32 9.63
CA LEU A 111 -14.11 -20.34 9.07
C LEU A 111 -15.30 -20.01 9.99
N THR A 112 -15.59 -20.86 10.96
CA THR A 112 -16.70 -20.69 11.90
C THR A 112 -16.28 -20.44 13.35
N SER A 113 -15.14 -20.94 13.75
CA SER A 113 -14.65 -20.89 15.13
C SER A 113 -13.31 -20.16 15.30
N GLY A 114 -12.66 -19.83 14.20
CA GLY A 114 -11.39 -19.10 14.19
C GLY A 114 -11.55 -17.58 14.37
N SER A 115 -10.42 -16.90 14.41
CA SER A 115 -10.33 -15.45 14.41
C SER A 115 -10.59 -14.88 13.00
N PRO A 116 -10.84 -13.57 12.84
CA PRO A 116 -10.84 -12.93 11.54
C PRO A 116 -9.53 -13.16 10.74
N GLN A 117 -8.39 -13.21 11.41
CA GLN A 117 -7.09 -13.49 10.80
C GLN A 117 -7.03 -14.90 10.21
N ASP A 118 -7.60 -15.91 10.88
CA ASP A 118 -7.65 -17.27 10.35
C ASP A 118 -8.47 -17.31 9.04
N VAL A 119 -9.59 -16.59 8.99
CA VAL A 119 -10.41 -16.49 7.78
C VAL A 119 -9.65 -15.80 6.65
N LEU A 120 -8.96 -14.71 6.96
CA LEU A 120 -8.18 -13.94 5.98
C LEU A 120 -6.97 -14.72 5.46
N SER A 121 -6.30 -15.49 6.30
CA SER A 121 -5.21 -16.37 5.87
C SER A 121 -5.68 -17.42 4.87
N ILE A 122 -6.80 -18.11 5.16
CA ILE A 122 -7.39 -19.10 4.24
C ILE A 122 -7.85 -18.44 2.93
N TRP A 123 -8.36 -17.22 3.00
CA TRP A 123 -8.77 -16.48 1.82
C TRP A 123 -7.56 -16.04 0.98
N LEU A 124 -6.42 -15.68 1.59
CA LEU A 124 -5.17 -15.37 0.87
C LEU A 124 -4.65 -16.59 0.10
N ASP A 125 -4.67 -17.78 0.71
CA ASP A 125 -4.33 -19.03 0.00
C ASP A 125 -5.23 -19.21 -1.23
N GLY A 126 -6.52 -18.86 -1.10
CA GLY A 126 -7.47 -18.86 -2.22
C GLY A 126 -7.19 -17.80 -3.28
N LEU A 127 -6.74 -16.61 -2.88
CA LEU A 127 -6.33 -15.57 -3.81
C LEU A 127 -5.11 -16.02 -4.63
N ASP A 128 -4.13 -16.66 -3.99
CA ASP A 128 -2.94 -17.16 -4.68
C ASP A 128 -3.28 -18.25 -5.69
N ALA A 129 -4.21 -19.16 -5.36
CA ALA A 129 -4.70 -20.17 -6.28
C ALA A 129 -5.41 -19.54 -7.50
N VAL A 130 -6.30 -18.57 -7.28
CA VAL A 130 -7.01 -17.88 -8.36
C VAL A 130 -6.06 -17.03 -9.22
N HIS A 131 -5.04 -16.41 -8.59
CA HIS A 131 -4.01 -15.67 -9.33
C HIS A 131 -3.20 -16.61 -10.24
N ALA A 132 -2.82 -17.78 -9.75
CA ALA A 132 -2.14 -18.79 -10.55
C ALA A 132 -3.01 -19.26 -11.73
N ASP A 133 -4.31 -19.45 -11.51
CA ASP A 133 -5.25 -19.79 -12.59
C ASP A 133 -5.39 -18.66 -13.62
N ALA A 134 -5.44 -17.39 -13.17
CA ALA A 134 -5.57 -16.23 -14.05
C ALA A 134 -4.31 -15.98 -14.89
N THR A 135 -3.17 -16.55 -14.52
CA THR A 135 -1.90 -16.48 -15.26
C THR A 135 -1.57 -17.77 -15.98
N ALA A 136 -2.45 -18.79 -15.93
CA ALA A 136 -2.29 -20.03 -16.67
C ALA A 136 -2.56 -19.80 -18.17
N PRO A 137 -1.94 -20.60 -19.06
CA PRO A 137 -2.18 -20.46 -20.50
C PRO A 137 -3.63 -20.84 -20.84
N VAL A 138 -4.26 -20.03 -21.70
CA VAL A 138 -5.57 -20.38 -22.27
C VAL A 138 -5.35 -21.44 -23.34
N LEU A 139 -5.80 -22.64 -23.10
CA LEU A 139 -5.62 -23.79 -23.99
C LEU A 139 -6.85 -23.97 -24.92
N ASP A 140 -7.18 -22.95 -25.72
CA ASP A 140 -8.33 -23.00 -26.62
C ASP A 140 -8.15 -24.01 -27.75
N ASP A 141 -6.90 -24.32 -28.17
CA ASP A 141 -6.58 -25.27 -29.21
C ASP A 141 -5.66 -26.42 -28.71
N PHE A 142 -6.17 -27.16 -27.71
CA PHE A 142 -5.46 -28.36 -27.18
C PHE A 142 -5.09 -29.37 -28.29
N ALA A 143 -5.87 -29.38 -29.37
CA ALA A 143 -5.65 -30.30 -30.50
C ALA A 143 -4.36 -30.01 -31.27
N ASP A 144 -3.92 -28.75 -31.31
CA ASP A 144 -2.70 -28.35 -32.03
C ASP A 144 -1.42 -28.61 -31.22
N LEU A 145 -1.55 -28.79 -29.89
CA LEU A 145 -0.46 -29.07 -28.97
C LEU A 145 -0.18 -30.58 -28.78
N VAL A 146 -1.12 -31.43 -29.20
CA VAL A 146 -0.98 -32.89 -29.07
C VAL A 146 -0.25 -33.42 -30.29
N GLY A 147 0.99 -33.88 -30.11
CA GLY A 147 1.77 -34.56 -31.13
C GLY A 147 1.10 -35.85 -31.59
N GLU A 148 1.53 -36.38 -32.79
CA GLU A 148 1.01 -37.63 -33.35
C GLU A 148 1.20 -38.84 -32.40
N ASP A 149 2.07 -38.74 -31.42
CA ASP A 149 2.37 -39.74 -30.42
C ASP A 149 1.57 -39.56 -29.11
N GLY A 150 0.70 -38.55 -29.03
CA GLY A 150 -0.10 -38.22 -27.85
C GLY A 150 0.67 -37.44 -26.78
N SER A 151 1.89 -37.01 -27.05
CA SER A 151 2.64 -36.11 -26.15
C SER A 151 2.18 -34.67 -26.35
N ILE A 152 2.14 -33.88 -25.27
CA ILE A 152 1.86 -32.46 -25.32
C ILE A 152 3.20 -31.72 -25.41
N ASP A 153 3.37 -30.93 -26.45
CA ASP A 153 4.56 -30.07 -26.64
C ASP A 153 4.32 -28.72 -25.93
N PHE A 154 4.67 -28.66 -24.65
CA PHE A 154 4.60 -27.40 -23.87
C PHE A 154 5.62 -26.36 -24.33
N ASP A 155 6.72 -26.76 -25.01
CA ASP A 155 7.71 -25.84 -25.56
C ASP A 155 7.18 -25.10 -26.82
N ALA A 156 6.09 -25.60 -27.42
CA ALA A 156 5.39 -24.93 -28.52
C ALA A 156 4.44 -23.81 -28.03
N LEU A 157 4.12 -23.76 -26.74
CA LEU A 157 3.40 -22.64 -26.11
C LEU A 157 4.39 -21.47 -25.98
N ASP A 158 4.13 -20.37 -26.65
CA ASP A 158 4.84 -19.11 -26.45
C ASP A 158 4.31 -18.44 -25.16
N TRP A 159 4.45 -19.17 -24.02
CA TRP A 159 3.93 -18.77 -22.74
C TRP A 159 5.01 -18.88 -21.67
N ASP A 160 5.25 -17.77 -20.98
CA ASP A 160 6.18 -17.65 -19.85
C ASP A 160 5.41 -17.37 -18.57
N PRO A 161 5.32 -18.36 -17.65
CA PRO A 161 4.54 -18.20 -16.40
C PRO A 161 5.07 -17.08 -15.50
N GLU A 162 6.38 -16.83 -15.49
CA GLU A 162 6.97 -15.74 -14.72
C GLU A 162 6.56 -14.38 -15.31
N ALA A 163 6.64 -14.22 -16.63
CA ALA A 163 6.28 -12.99 -17.31
C ALA A 163 4.76 -12.67 -17.18
N GLU A 164 3.91 -13.71 -17.24
CA GLU A 164 2.46 -13.54 -17.05
C GLU A 164 2.13 -13.10 -15.60
N ALA A 165 2.75 -13.73 -14.62
CA ALA A 165 2.57 -13.37 -13.21
C ALA A 165 3.09 -11.95 -12.93
N GLU A 166 4.28 -11.59 -13.43
CA GLU A 166 4.84 -10.24 -13.30
C GLU A 166 3.95 -9.18 -13.95
N PHE A 167 3.38 -9.48 -15.12
CA PHE A 167 2.47 -8.56 -15.79
C PHE A 167 1.21 -8.32 -14.95
N LEU A 168 0.54 -9.37 -14.49
CA LEU A 168 -0.67 -9.25 -13.68
C LEU A 168 -0.39 -8.57 -12.33
N ASP A 169 0.69 -8.94 -11.64
CA ASP A 169 1.12 -8.29 -10.40
C ASP A 169 1.45 -6.80 -10.62
N GLY A 170 2.07 -6.46 -11.75
CA GLY A 170 2.33 -5.07 -12.14
C GLY A 170 1.04 -4.27 -12.35
N VAL A 171 0.06 -4.85 -13.04
CA VAL A 171 -1.26 -4.24 -13.26
C VAL A 171 -2.01 -4.03 -11.95
N LEU A 172 -2.06 -5.05 -11.09
CA LEU A 172 -2.72 -4.97 -9.78
C LEU A 172 -2.01 -3.99 -8.85
N GLY A 173 -0.67 -3.94 -8.90
CA GLY A 173 0.14 -2.95 -8.19
C GLY A 173 -0.13 -1.51 -8.66
N ASN A 174 -0.27 -1.29 -9.98
CA ASN A 174 -0.63 0.02 -10.52
C ASN A 174 -2.06 0.42 -10.11
N LEU A 175 -3.00 -0.50 -10.15
CA LEU A 175 -4.37 -0.27 -9.68
C LEU A 175 -4.40 0.06 -8.18
N TYR A 176 -3.54 -0.59 -7.38
CA TYR A 176 -3.36 -0.28 -5.95
C TYR A 176 -2.85 1.16 -5.78
N LEU A 177 -1.82 1.57 -6.51
CA LEU A 177 -1.29 2.94 -6.46
C LEU A 177 -2.32 3.99 -6.89
N LEU A 178 -3.07 3.74 -7.95
CA LEU A 178 -4.14 4.62 -8.41
C LEU A 178 -5.24 4.79 -7.35
N THR A 179 -5.54 3.72 -6.60
CA THR A 179 -6.51 3.78 -5.50
C THR A 179 -6.00 4.59 -4.30
N LEU A 180 -4.67 4.61 -4.07
CA LEU A 180 -4.05 5.39 -3.00
C LEU A 180 -3.79 6.86 -3.38
N ALA A 181 -3.76 7.18 -4.68
CA ALA A 181 -3.53 8.54 -5.14
C ALA A 181 -4.61 9.48 -4.59
N ASP A 182 -4.18 10.42 -3.75
CA ASP A 182 -5.03 11.36 -3.03
C ASP A 182 -5.77 12.27 -4.02
N HIS A 183 -6.98 12.74 -3.65
CA HIS A 183 -7.81 13.77 -4.30
C HIS A 183 -9.01 13.32 -5.15
N GLY A 184 -9.69 12.25 -4.80
CA GLY A 184 -11.04 11.94 -5.31
C GLY A 184 -11.09 11.31 -6.72
N ALA A 185 -9.97 11.23 -7.43
CA ALA A 185 -9.88 10.48 -8.68
C ALA A 185 -9.62 8.98 -8.46
N GLY A 186 -9.07 8.61 -7.30
CA GLY A 186 -8.73 7.22 -6.96
C GLY A 186 -9.89 6.35 -6.45
N GLU A 187 -11.04 6.96 -6.09
CA GLU A 187 -12.23 6.20 -5.64
C GLU A 187 -13.11 5.71 -6.80
N GLY A 188 -12.91 6.21 -8.01
CA GLY A 188 -13.65 5.81 -9.20
C GLY A 188 -13.08 4.56 -9.87
N PRO A 189 -13.88 3.82 -10.64
CA PRO A 189 -13.38 2.72 -11.46
C PRO A 189 -12.45 3.23 -12.57
N VAL A 190 -11.38 2.48 -12.85
CA VAL A 190 -10.37 2.79 -13.87
C VAL A 190 -10.77 2.12 -15.18
N PRO A 191 -10.74 2.83 -16.31
CA PRO A 191 -10.96 2.22 -17.62
C PRO A 191 -9.87 1.21 -17.96
N LEU A 192 -10.25 0.02 -18.45
CA LEU A 192 -9.34 -1.04 -18.81
C LEU A 192 -8.27 -0.62 -19.84
N PRO A 193 -8.62 0.16 -20.91
CA PRO A 193 -7.63 0.66 -21.85
C PRO A 193 -6.57 1.56 -21.20
N ALA A 194 -6.95 2.40 -20.23
CA ALA A 194 -6.03 3.26 -19.52
C ALA A 194 -5.05 2.44 -18.65
N LEU A 195 -5.57 1.41 -18.00
CA LEU A 195 -4.77 0.50 -17.19
C LEU A 195 -3.79 -0.32 -18.07
N ALA A 196 -4.25 -0.87 -19.20
CA ALA A 196 -3.39 -1.57 -20.15
C ALA A 196 -2.31 -0.65 -20.73
N ALA A 197 -2.69 0.56 -21.14
CA ALA A 197 -1.75 1.55 -21.68
C ALA A 197 -0.67 1.94 -20.66
N SER A 198 -1.00 2.06 -19.38
CA SER A 198 -0.02 2.40 -18.33
C SER A 198 1.09 1.36 -18.15
N MET A 199 0.88 0.12 -18.62
CA MET A 199 1.88 -0.95 -18.56
C MET A 199 2.74 -1.05 -19.82
N ILE A 200 2.24 -0.54 -20.96
CA ILE A 200 2.86 -0.78 -22.26
C ILE A 200 3.46 0.49 -22.84
N VAL A 201 2.81 1.65 -22.65
CA VAL A 201 3.25 2.92 -23.22
C VAL A 201 4.35 3.51 -22.33
N PRO A 202 5.59 3.73 -22.84
CA PRO A 202 6.63 4.39 -22.07
C PRO A 202 6.27 5.85 -21.71
N ASP A 203 6.62 6.30 -20.51
CA ASP A 203 6.30 7.65 -19.99
C ASP A 203 6.84 8.81 -20.87
N ASP A 204 7.93 8.57 -21.62
CA ASP A 204 8.58 9.55 -22.48
C ASP A 204 8.07 9.51 -23.94
N MET A 205 7.13 8.61 -24.25
CA MET A 205 6.56 8.50 -25.59
C MET A 205 5.48 9.56 -25.79
N GLY A 206 5.57 10.26 -26.94
CA GLY A 206 4.52 11.20 -27.37
C GLY A 206 3.26 10.47 -27.85
N GLU A 207 2.96 10.53 -29.15
CA GLU A 207 1.83 9.76 -29.71
C GLU A 207 2.24 8.29 -29.88
N PRO A 208 1.43 7.31 -29.36
CA PRO A 208 1.69 5.88 -29.56
C PRO A 208 1.71 5.51 -31.05
N THR A 209 2.57 4.56 -31.42
CA THR A 209 2.58 3.99 -32.77
C THR A 209 1.48 2.92 -32.92
N ASP A 210 1.15 2.55 -34.16
CA ASP A 210 0.14 1.50 -34.43
C ASP A 210 0.53 0.17 -33.74
N ASP A 211 1.81 -0.21 -33.74
CA ASP A 211 2.30 -1.42 -33.07
C ASP A 211 2.09 -1.37 -31.53
N ILE A 212 2.23 -0.19 -30.94
CA ILE A 212 1.97 0.00 -29.49
C ILE A 212 0.47 -0.07 -29.21
N LEU A 213 -0.37 0.51 -30.06
CA LEU A 213 -1.82 0.42 -29.91
C LEU A 213 -2.33 -1.01 -30.05
N GLU A 214 -1.74 -1.83 -30.93
CA GLU A 214 -2.03 -3.26 -31.05
C GLU A 214 -1.68 -4.00 -29.76
N GLN A 215 -0.47 -3.78 -29.20
CA GLN A 215 -0.06 -4.36 -27.92
C GLN A 215 -0.99 -3.95 -26.74
N VAL A 216 -1.44 -2.69 -26.71
CA VAL A 216 -2.42 -2.23 -25.70
C VAL A 216 -3.75 -2.97 -25.86
N SER A 217 -4.20 -3.20 -27.09
CA SER A 217 -5.44 -3.93 -27.36
C SER A 217 -5.34 -5.40 -26.93
N GLU A 218 -4.21 -6.07 -27.24
CA GLU A 218 -3.94 -7.43 -26.78
C GLU A 218 -3.91 -7.54 -25.26
N ALA A 219 -3.21 -6.60 -24.58
CA ALA A 219 -3.16 -6.55 -23.14
C ALA A 219 -4.54 -6.31 -22.52
N MET A 220 -5.35 -5.44 -23.13
CA MET A 220 -6.72 -5.17 -22.67
C MET A 220 -7.57 -6.44 -22.71
N MET A 221 -7.51 -7.22 -23.80
CA MET A 221 -8.23 -8.48 -23.93
C MET A 221 -7.79 -9.51 -22.90
N ARG A 222 -6.47 -9.66 -22.72
CA ARG A 222 -5.90 -10.53 -21.69
C ARG A 222 -6.37 -10.14 -20.29
N LEU A 223 -6.39 -8.83 -19.98
CA LEU A 223 -6.89 -8.34 -18.70
C LEU A 223 -8.39 -8.56 -18.50
N ASP A 224 -9.21 -8.47 -19.56
CA ASP A 224 -10.64 -8.80 -19.48
C ASP A 224 -10.84 -10.25 -19.01
N ASP A 225 -10.12 -11.21 -19.60
CA ASP A 225 -10.17 -12.61 -19.22
C ASP A 225 -9.67 -12.83 -17.78
N GLN A 226 -8.51 -12.23 -17.41
CA GLN A 226 -7.93 -12.34 -16.07
C GLN A 226 -8.84 -11.75 -15.00
N PHE A 227 -9.47 -10.60 -15.26
CA PHE A 227 -10.34 -9.94 -14.28
C PHE A 227 -11.67 -10.68 -14.10
N ARG A 228 -12.17 -11.36 -15.11
CA ARG A 228 -13.32 -12.27 -14.96
C ARG A 228 -13.05 -13.43 -13.99
N LEU A 229 -11.79 -13.89 -13.92
CA LEU A 229 -11.36 -14.92 -12.95
C LEU A 229 -11.13 -14.34 -11.56
N LEU A 230 -10.64 -13.09 -11.46
CA LEU A 230 -10.32 -12.42 -10.20
C LEU A 230 -11.53 -11.80 -9.49
N GLU A 231 -12.57 -11.38 -10.23
CA GLU A 231 -13.76 -10.78 -9.63
C GLU A 231 -14.46 -11.71 -8.62
N PRO A 232 -14.69 -13.02 -8.91
CA PRO A 232 -15.40 -13.90 -8.00
C PRO A 232 -14.72 -14.17 -6.66
N ILE A 233 -13.38 -13.98 -6.55
CA ILE A 233 -12.67 -14.06 -5.27
C ILE A 233 -12.77 -12.76 -4.46
N GLY A 234 -13.29 -11.68 -5.06
CA GLY A 234 -13.69 -10.44 -4.39
C GLY A 234 -12.61 -9.37 -4.30
N ILE A 235 -11.50 -9.46 -5.04
CA ILE A 235 -10.44 -8.44 -5.02
C ILE A 235 -10.77 -7.20 -5.83
N ILE A 236 -11.62 -7.33 -6.85
CA ILE A 236 -12.04 -6.25 -7.74
C ILE A 236 -13.55 -6.22 -7.92
N ASP A 237 -14.09 -5.03 -8.19
CA ASP A 237 -15.36 -4.84 -8.86
C ASP A 237 -15.04 -4.63 -10.33
N TYR A 238 -15.54 -5.50 -11.20
CA TYR A 238 -15.23 -5.47 -12.62
C TYR A 238 -16.49 -5.38 -13.49
N GLN A 239 -16.49 -4.43 -14.42
CA GLN A 239 -17.46 -4.35 -15.50
C GLN A 239 -16.77 -4.78 -16.80
N PRO A 240 -17.15 -5.92 -17.40
CA PRO A 240 -16.46 -6.45 -18.57
C PRO A 240 -16.55 -5.56 -19.80
N VAL A 241 -15.70 -5.84 -20.79
CA VAL A 241 -15.78 -5.24 -22.13
C VAL A 241 -17.11 -5.61 -22.79
N ASP A 242 -17.76 -4.66 -23.47
CA ASP A 242 -19.01 -4.88 -24.19
C ASP A 242 -18.75 -5.81 -25.38
N GLU A 243 -19.39 -6.99 -25.38
CA GLU A 243 -19.24 -8.01 -26.43
C GLU A 243 -19.57 -7.48 -27.85
N SER A 244 -20.38 -6.43 -27.96
CA SER A 244 -20.69 -5.82 -29.24
C SER A 244 -19.48 -5.17 -29.92
N LEU A 245 -18.47 -4.76 -29.16
CA LEU A 245 -17.22 -4.20 -29.68
C LEU A 245 -16.34 -5.29 -30.31
N MET A 246 -16.45 -6.53 -29.84
CA MET A 246 -15.69 -7.69 -30.33
C MET A 246 -16.17 -8.15 -31.72
N VAL A 247 -17.42 -7.84 -32.08
CA VAL A 247 -18.04 -8.32 -33.32
C VAL A 247 -17.82 -7.36 -34.51
N GLU A 248 -17.44 -6.12 -34.26
CA GLU A 248 -17.26 -5.06 -35.27
C GLU A 248 -15.89 -4.98 -35.94
N GLU A 249 -14.90 -5.83 -35.60
CA GLU A 249 -13.56 -5.82 -36.19
C GLU A 249 -13.45 -6.18 -37.68
N GLY A 250 -14.60 -6.30 -38.35
CA GLY A 250 -14.65 -6.64 -39.82
C GLY A 250 -14.59 -5.43 -40.76
N ASP A 251 -14.99 -4.22 -40.39
CA ASP A 251 -15.23 -3.15 -41.39
C ASP A 251 -15.04 -1.68 -40.92
N ALA A 252 -14.47 -1.40 -39.76
CA ALA A 252 -14.38 -0.03 -39.24
C ALA A 252 -12.98 0.42 -38.80
N ALA A 253 -12.02 0.33 -39.72
CA ALA A 253 -10.66 0.87 -39.48
C ALA A 253 -10.53 2.40 -39.75
N ASP A 254 -11.60 3.18 -39.70
CA ASP A 254 -11.55 4.62 -40.07
C ASP A 254 -12.45 5.54 -39.21
N ALA A 255 -12.73 5.17 -37.96
CA ALA A 255 -13.39 6.09 -37.02
C ALA A 255 -12.31 6.86 -36.24
N ALA A 256 -12.05 8.08 -36.69
CA ALA A 256 -11.22 9.07 -36.01
C ALA A 256 -11.55 9.12 -34.52
N VAL A 257 -10.52 9.04 -33.68
CA VAL A 257 -10.54 9.37 -32.25
C VAL A 257 -10.97 10.86 -32.11
N THR A 258 -12.26 11.09 -32.17
CA THR A 258 -12.89 12.30 -31.66
C THR A 258 -13.13 12.06 -30.18
N GLU A 259 -12.86 13.07 -29.34
CA GLU A 259 -13.05 13.10 -27.89
C GLU A 259 -14.17 12.11 -27.47
N ALA A 260 -13.76 10.94 -26.94
CA ALA A 260 -14.70 9.91 -26.55
C ALA A 260 -15.55 10.49 -25.39
N ASP A 261 -16.87 10.49 -25.56
CA ASP A 261 -17.81 10.79 -24.47
C ASP A 261 -17.55 9.79 -23.32
N GLU A 262 -17.69 10.23 -22.05
CA GLU A 262 -17.49 9.39 -20.87
C GLU A 262 -18.29 8.07 -20.94
N ASP A 263 -19.44 8.08 -21.62
CA ASP A 263 -20.28 6.90 -21.86
C ASP A 263 -19.65 5.89 -22.86
N ASP A 264 -18.76 6.34 -23.77
CA ASP A 264 -18.06 5.46 -24.70
C ASP A 264 -16.91 4.70 -24.01
N VAL A 265 -16.21 5.34 -23.07
CA VAL A 265 -15.08 4.73 -22.36
C VAL A 265 -15.53 3.57 -21.48
N THR A 266 -16.71 3.63 -20.88
CA THR A 266 -17.26 2.56 -20.01
C THR A 266 -17.52 1.25 -20.75
N ARG A 267 -17.66 1.28 -22.07
CA ARG A 267 -17.87 0.08 -22.91
C ARG A 267 -16.62 -0.78 -23.05
N TYR A 268 -15.45 -0.21 -22.78
CA TYR A 268 -14.17 -0.91 -22.89
C TYR A 268 -13.72 -1.59 -21.57
N GLY A 269 -14.63 -1.75 -20.63
CA GLY A 269 -14.36 -2.34 -19.33
C GLY A 269 -13.92 -1.32 -18.28
N MET A 270 -14.38 -1.56 -17.06
CA MET A 270 -14.07 -0.71 -15.90
C MET A 270 -13.69 -1.57 -14.70
N VAL A 271 -12.63 -1.22 -13.99
CA VAL A 271 -12.15 -1.99 -12.84
C VAL A 271 -11.87 -1.10 -11.64
N ARG A 272 -12.13 -1.61 -10.45
CA ARG A 272 -11.82 -0.97 -9.18
C ARG A 272 -11.41 -2.02 -8.15
N LEU A 273 -10.38 -1.74 -7.34
CA LEU A 273 -10.08 -2.56 -6.17
C LEU A 273 -11.19 -2.43 -5.11
N THR A 274 -11.56 -3.56 -4.54
CA THR A 274 -12.39 -3.59 -3.34
C THR A 274 -11.53 -3.34 -2.08
N PRO A 275 -12.12 -3.08 -0.90
CA PRO A 275 -11.36 -3.06 0.35
C PRO A 275 -10.61 -4.37 0.62
N LEU A 276 -11.22 -5.51 0.25
CA LEU A 276 -10.60 -6.83 0.34
C LEU A 276 -9.44 -6.98 -0.66
N GLY A 277 -9.60 -6.42 -1.87
CA GLY A 277 -8.52 -6.35 -2.87
C GLY A 277 -7.33 -5.53 -2.41
N LEU A 278 -7.56 -4.37 -1.79
CA LEU A 278 -6.47 -3.58 -1.19
C LEU A 278 -5.68 -4.38 -0.16
N TYR A 279 -6.37 -5.15 0.69
CA TYR A 279 -5.74 -6.03 1.66
C TYR A 279 -4.92 -7.16 0.98
N GLY A 280 -5.52 -7.87 0.01
CA GLY A 280 -4.88 -8.99 -0.68
C GLY A 280 -3.67 -8.56 -1.50
N ILE A 281 -3.79 -7.48 -2.30
CA ILE A 281 -2.67 -6.97 -3.10
C ILE A 281 -1.54 -6.47 -2.21
N ARG A 282 -1.86 -5.77 -1.10
CA ARG A 282 -0.85 -5.39 -0.12
C ARG A 282 -0.11 -6.62 0.45
N ALA A 283 -0.82 -7.68 0.80
CA ALA A 283 -0.20 -8.89 1.33
C ALA A 283 0.79 -9.50 0.33
N ARG A 284 0.43 -9.62 -0.95
CA ARG A 284 1.30 -10.07 -2.03
C ARG A 284 2.52 -9.16 -2.24
N MET A 285 2.32 -7.83 -2.19
CA MET A 285 3.43 -6.86 -2.29
C MET A 285 4.45 -7.03 -1.15
N LEU A 286 3.98 -7.22 0.08
CA LEU A 286 4.84 -7.47 1.25
C LEU A 286 5.62 -8.78 1.11
N GLU A 287 4.98 -9.85 0.61
CA GLU A 287 5.61 -11.14 0.33
C GLU A 287 6.68 -11.03 -0.75
N ALA A 288 6.43 -10.23 -1.78
CA ALA A 288 7.41 -9.88 -2.81
C ALA A 288 8.53 -8.93 -2.32
N GLY A 289 8.49 -8.52 -1.04
CA GLY A 289 9.49 -7.64 -0.43
C GLY A 289 9.35 -6.16 -0.81
N VAL A 290 8.17 -5.76 -1.29
CA VAL A 290 7.82 -4.36 -1.50
C VAL A 290 7.34 -3.77 -0.18
N ASP A 291 7.84 -2.59 0.18
CA ASP A 291 7.39 -1.87 1.38
C ASP A 291 6.04 -1.19 1.10
N ALA A 292 4.96 -1.79 1.61
CA ALA A 292 3.58 -1.33 1.46
C ALA A 292 2.96 -1.06 2.84
N PRO A 293 3.22 0.12 3.45
CA PRO A 293 2.75 0.42 4.79
C PRO A 293 1.22 0.56 4.86
N ALA A 294 0.66 0.28 6.04
CA ALA A 294 -0.73 0.59 6.34
C ALA A 294 -0.84 1.44 7.62
N VAL A 295 -1.86 2.28 7.67
CA VAL A 295 -2.20 3.03 8.89
C VAL A 295 -2.60 2.04 9.98
N GLY A 296 -1.88 2.04 11.08
CA GLY A 296 -2.00 1.11 12.20
C GLY A 296 -0.81 0.16 12.36
N ASP A 297 0.10 0.08 11.38
CA ASP A 297 1.28 -0.80 11.45
C ASP A 297 2.27 -0.39 12.57
N LEU A 298 2.20 0.86 13.01
CA LEU A 298 3.05 1.41 14.07
C LEU A 298 2.33 1.53 15.42
N ALA A 299 1.04 1.21 15.50
CA ALA A 299 0.22 1.44 16.69
C ALA A 299 0.68 0.66 17.93
N ASP A 300 1.31 -0.48 17.76
CA ASP A 300 1.86 -1.35 18.82
C ASP A 300 3.39 -1.25 18.98
N LYS A 301 4.03 -0.38 18.20
CA LYS A 301 5.49 -0.18 18.24
C LYS A 301 5.90 0.85 19.30
N GLY A 302 7.21 0.94 19.59
CA GLY A 302 7.75 2.01 20.44
C GLY A 302 7.63 3.38 19.80
N ALA A 303 7.70 4.43 20.60
CA ALA A 303 7.64 5.82 20.13
C ALA A 303 8.76 6.19 19.14
N ASP A 304 9.93 5.56 19.23
CA ASP A 304 11.03 5.71 18.28
C ASP A 304 10.64 5.22 16.88
N ALA A 305 10.06 4.02 16.79
CA ALA A 305 9.57 3.47 15.54
C ALA A 305 8.41 4.31 14.96
N LEU A 306 7.51 4.83 15.81
CA LEU A 306 6.44 5.73 15.38
C LEU A 306 7.01 7.00 14.76
N LEU A 307 7.89 7.73 15.48
CA LEU A 307 8.38 9.05 15.06
C LEU A 307 9.25 8.97 13.79
N ASP A 308 10.01 7.89 13.61
CA ASP A 308 10.77 7.64 12.38
C ASP A 308 9.87 7.13 11.23
N GLY A 309 8.94 6.22 11.54
CA GLY A 309 8.11 5.55 10.54
C GLY A 309 7.07 6.45 9.87
N ILE A 310 6.58 7.49 10.55
CA ILE A 310 5.62 8.44 9.97
C ILE A 310 6.25 9.52 9.10
N ALA A 311 7.58 9.58 9.01
CA ALA A 311 8.30 10.60 8.23
C ALA A 311 7.86 10.66 6.76
N PRO A 312 7.71 9.54 6.04
CA PRO A 312 7.25 9.54 4.65
C PRO A 312 5.72 9.63 4.51
N TYR A 313 4.95 9.68 5.61
CA TYR A 313 3.49 9.63 5.52
C TYR A 313 2.90 11.00 5.18
N PRO A 314 1.87 11.06 4.33
CA PRO A 314 1.04 12.25 4.19
C PRO A 314 0.44 12.66 5.56
N GLU A 315 0.24 13.98 5.77
CA GLU A 315 -0.19 14.52 7.06
C GLU A 315 -1.41 13.81 7.66
N ALA A 316 -2.41 13.49 6.83
CA ALA A 316 -3.64 12.82 7.28
C ALA A 316 -3.38 11.38 7.77
N ALA A 317 -2.44 10.68 7.13
CA ALA A 317 -2.05 9.31 7.51
C ALA A 317 -1.18 9.32 8.76
N ALA A 318 -0.19 10.21 8.84
CA ALA A 318 0.66 10.40 10.02
C ALA A 318 -0.19 10.74 11.26
N ARG A 319 -1.16 11.64 11.12
CA ARG A 319 -2.12 11.99 12.18
C ARG A 319 -2.93 10.78 12.65
N ALA A 320 -3.43 9.96 11.72
CA ALA A 320 -4.21 8.78 12.04
C ALA A 320 -3.36 7.71 12.76
N GLU A 321 -2.13 7.51 12.32
CA GLU A 321 -1.18 6.59 12.95
C GLU A 321 -0.87 7.00 14.38
N ILE A 322 -0.56 8.29 14.61
CA ILE A 322 -0.35 8.84 15.94
C ILE A 322 -1.58 8.64 16.84
N GLN A 323 -2.79 8.86 16.32
CA GLN A 323 -4.03 8.66 17.08
C GLN A 323 -4.22 7.20 17.51
N LEU A 324 -3.93 6.24 16.62
CA LEU A 324 -4.00 4.81 16.94
C LEU A 324 -2.95 4.43 17.98
N TRP A 325 -1.72 4.93 17.84
CA TRP A 325 -0.66 4.71 18.81
C TRP A 325 -1.03 5.25 20.20
N LEU A 326 -1.54 6.48 20.27
CA LEU A 326 -2.01 7.08 21.54
C LEU A 326 -3.19 6.31 22.14
N ALA A 327 -4.10 5.78 21.33
CA ALA A 327 -5.21 4.96 21.78
C ALA A 327 -4.73 3.63 22.40
N GLY A 328 -3.68 3.02 21.83
CA GLY A 328 -3.04 1.82 22.38
C GLY A 328 -2.42 2.03 23.76
N HIS A 329 -1.90 3.22 24.03
CA HIS A 329 -1.30 3.61 25.32
C HIS A 329 -2.32 4.17 26.33
N GLY A 330 -3.62 4.23 25.97
CA GLY A 330 -4.68 4.81 26.80
C GLY A 330 -4.87 4.14 28.16
N ALA A 331 -4.50 2.87 28.30
CA ALA A 331 -4.59 2.15 29.58
C ALA A 331 -3.56 2.65 30.61
N GLU A 332 -2.42 3.16 30.19
CA GLU A 332 -1.35 3.72 31.04
C GLU A 332 -1.49 5.25 31.23
N GLY A 333 -2.31 5.90 30.40
CA GLY A 333 -2.57 7.34 30.41
C GLY A 333 -1.66 8.17 29.51
N ALA A 334 -2.04 9.42 29.27
CA ALA A 334 -1.34 10.33 28.37
C ALA A 334 0.07 10.73 28.88
N VAL A 335 0.31 10.76 30.19
CA VAL A 335 1.60 11.16 30.77
C VAL A 335 2.73 10.18 30.42
N PRO A 336 2.57 8.84 30.60
CA PRO A 336 3.57 7.88 30.14
C PRO A 336 3.82 7.94 28.64
N ALA A 337 2.76 7.99 27.83
CA ALA A 337 2.86 8.11 26.38
C ALA A 337 3.64 9.36 25.95
N ALA A 338 3.32 10.52 26.51
CA ALA A 338 4.06 11.76 26.26
C ALA A 338 5.52 11.68 26.71
N ALA A 339 5.82 11.02 27.82
CA ALA A 339 7.17 10.82 28.30
C ALA A 339 7.99 9.92 27.36
N GLU A 340 7.36 8.89 26.79
CA GLU A 340 7.96 7.99 25.81
C GLU A 340 8.27 8.73 24.49
N LEU A 341 7.30 9.50 23.96
CA LEU A 341 7.48 10.35 22.78
C LEU A 341 8.64 11.34 22.96
N LEU A 342 8.69 12.04 24.11
CA LEU A 342 9.77 12.96 24.44
C LEU A 342 11.13 12.26 24.59
N ALA A 343 11.16 11.04 25.08
CA ALA A 343 12.40 10.26 25.17
C ALA A 343 12.92 9.85 23.80
N ALA A 344 12.02 9.40 22.91
CA ALA A 344 12.34 9.01 21.54
C ALA A 344 12.78 10.20 20.66
N ALA A 345 12.28 11.39 20.93
CA ALA A 345 12.62 12.61 20.20
C ALA A 345 14.03 13.16 20.51
N ARG A 346 14.73 12.61 21.53
CA ARG A 346 16.11 12.98 21.84
C ARG A 346 17.09 12.45 20.80
N GLY A 347 18.17 13.17 20.62
CA GLY A 347 19.28 12.76 19.78
C GLY A 347 19.92 13.91 19.03
N THR A 348 21.10 13.61 18.48
CA THR A 348 21.90 14.56 17.70
C THR A 348 22.22 14.02 16.31
N ASP A 349 21.61 12.88 15.94
CA ASP A 349 21.69 12.30 14.61
C ASP A 349 20.87 13.12 13.59
N GLU A 350 21.05 12.81 12.32
CA GLU A 350 20.46 13.55 11.19
C GLU A 350 18.93 13.60 11.27
N GLY A 351 18.26 12.50 11.62
CA GLY A 351 16.79 12.41 11.73
C GLY A 351 16.20 13.05 13.01
N ALA A 352 17.03 13.42 13.99
CA ALA A 352 16.54 13.92 15.28
C ALA A 352 15.68 15.20 15.20
N PRO A 353 15.95 16.19 14.33
CA PRO A 353 15.09 17.36 14.16
C PRO A 353 13.69 16.99 13.68
N LEU A 354 13.59 16.08 12.72
CA LEU A 354 12.30 15.62 12.18
C LEU A 354 11.52 14.83 13.23
N ARG A 355 12.18 13.94 14.00
CA ARG A 355 11.53 13.25 15.14
C ARG A 355 10.98 14.22 16.18
N ARG A 356 11.65 15.35 16.45
CA ARG A 356 11.14 16.39 17.36
C ARG A 356 9.92 17.11 16.79
N LEU A 357 9.89 17.35 15.50
CA LEU A 357 8.71 17.89 14.81
C LEU A 357 7.51 16.93 14.93
N HIS A 358 7.71 15.65 14.63
CA HIS A 358 6.67 14.63 14.79
C HIS A 358 6.24 14.44 16.25
N CYS A 359 7.17 14.50 17.18
CA CYS A 359 6.87 14.49 18.62
C CYS A 359 5.96 15.67 19.01
N GLN A 360 6.20 16.88 18.49
CA GLN A 360 5.35 18.04 18.73
C GLN A 360 3.93 17.80 18.20
N GLN A 361 3.80 17.25 17.01
CA GLN A 361 2.50 16.88 16.42
C GLN A 361 1.78 15.83 17.28
N ALA A 362 2.50 14.80 17.76
CA ALA A 362 1.95 13.75 18.60
C ALA A 362 1.50 14.30 19.98
N LEU A 363 2.29 15.17 20.59
CA LEU A 363 1.95 15.83 21.85
C LEU A 363 0.72 16.75 21.71
N ALA A 364 0.55 17.43 20.57
CA ALA A 364 -0.63 18.23 20.30
C ALA A 364 -1.91 17.36 20.24
N LEU A 365 -1.80 16.14 19.73
CA LEU A 365 -2.90 15.16 19.70
C LEU A 365 -3.14 14.51 21.08
N ALA A 366 -2.10 14.34 21.90
CA ALA A 366 -2.23 13.84 23.28
C ALA A 366 -2.97 14.82 24.20
N GLY A 367 -2.97 16.11 23.87
CA GLY A 367 -3.72 17.16 24.56
C GLY A 367 -3.16 17.56 25.93
N GLU A 368 -3.96 18.31 26.69
CA GLU A 368 -3.56 18.93 27.98
C GLU A 368 -3.06 17.93 29.02
N GLU A 369 -3.48 16.68 28.94
CA GLU A 369 -3.06 15.62 29.86
C GLU A 369 -1.55 15.32 29.79
N ALA A 370 -0.89 15.68 28.69
CA ALA A 370 0.56 15.52 28.49
C ALA A 370 1.40 16.57 29.30
N GLU A 371 0.78 17.65 29.81
CA GLU A 371 1.47 18.77 30.46
C GLU A 371 2.52 18.34 31.52
N PRO A 372 2.26 17.37 32.42
CA PRO A 372 3.24 16.98 33.42
C PRO A 372 4.55 16.43 32.80
N ALA A 373 4.44 15.64 31.73
CA ALA A 373 5.60 15.10 31.03
C ALA A 373 6.38 16.20 30.29
N VAL A 374 5.67 17.12 29.64
CA VAL A 374 6.24 18.26 28.92
C VAL A 374 6.97 19.19 29.90
N ARG A 375 6.40 19.47 31.09
CA ARG A 375 7.08 20.28 32.12
C ARG A 375 8.35 19.63 32.65
N ALA A 376 8.44 18.31 32.69
CA ALA A 376 9.61 17.60 33.19
C ALA A 376 10.86 17.83 32.32
N VAL A 377 10.72 18.19 31.05
CA VAL A 377 11.82 18.41 30.09
C VAL A 377 12.14 19.89 29.86
N LEU A 378 11.57 20.84 30.61
CA LEU A 378 11.81 22.28 30.45
C LEU A 378 13.30 22.66 30.58
N GLY A 379 14.09 21.94 31.38
CA GLY A 379 15.53 22.15 31.56
C GLY A 379 16.42 21.43 30.54
N ASP A 380 15.83 20.60 29.67
CA ASP A 380 16.54 19.83 28.66
C ASP A 380 17.01 20.74 27.52
N GLN A 381 18.23 20.53 27.02
CA GLN A 381 18.79 21.34 25.94
C GLN A 381 18.09 21.13 24.61
N GLU A 382 17.73 19.88 24.31
CA GLU A 382 17.13 19.47 23.03
C GLU A 382 15.61 19.67 23.01
N LEU A 383 14.92 19.40 24.14
CA LEU A 383 13.47 19.38 24.24
C LEU A 383 12.88 20.61 24.93
N GLY A 384 13.66 21.35 25.68
CA GLY A 384 13.16 22.46 26.49
C GLY A 384 12.57 23.62 25.69
N GLY A 385 13.03 23.82 24.45
CA GLY A 385 12.45 24.77 23.49
C GLY A 385 11.06 24.33 23.03
N LEU A 386 10.98 23.11 22.50
CA LEU A 386 9.74 22.45 22.08
C LEU A 386 8.70 22.43 23.21
N ALA A 387 9.11 22.05 24.42
CA ALA A 387 8.24 22.01 25.60
C ALA A 387 7.61 23.38 25.91
N ARG A 388 8.37 24.47 25.77
CA ARG A 388 7.84 25.82 25.97
C ARG A 388 6.85 26.26 24.92
N VAL A 389 7.09 25.92 23.67
CA VAL A 389 6.16 26.18 22.56
C VAL A 389 4.84 25.48 22.85
N TRP A 390 4.89 24.18 23.12
CA TRP A 390 3.70 23.38 23.41
C TRP A 390 2.91 23.95 24.61
N LEU A 391 3.58 24.27 25.72
CA LEU A 391 2.96 24.87 26.91
C LEU A 391 2.29 26.21 26.62
N ALA A 392 2.93 27.05 25.79
CA ALA A 392 2.37 28.34 25.41
C ALA A 392 1.13 28.19 24.53
N GLU A 393 1.12 27.26 23.58
CA GLU A 393 0.00 26.92 22.70
C GLU A 393 -1.21 26.41 23.50
N HIS A 394 -0.94 25.66 24.59
CA HIS A 394 -1.99 25.14 25.50
C HIS A 394 -2.33 26.08 26.66
N GLY A 395 -1.86 27.34 26.61
CA GLY A 395 -2.23 28.37 27.58
C GLY A 395 -1.72 28.14 29.00
N ALA A 396 -0.67 27.34 29.17
CA ALA A 396 -0.10 27.03 30.45
C ALA A 396 0.50 28.30 31.13
N SER A 397 0.22 28.48 32.42
CA SER A 397 0.78 29.57 33.23
C SER A 397 2.14 29.18 33.83
N ASP A 398 2.89 30.18 34.27
CA ASP A 398 4.15 29.99 35.01
C ASP A 398 5.25 29.21 34.23
N VAL A 399 5.33 29.40 32.93
CA VAL A 399 6.40 28.85 32.09
C VAL A 399 7.62 29.77 32.19
N PRO A 400 8.79 29.28 32.63
CA PRO A 400 10.01 30.11 32.70
C PRO A 400 10.43 30.57 31.29
N ALA A 401 10.87 31.84 31.19
CA ALA A 401 11.39 32.35 29.91
C ALA A 401 12.58 31.49 29.43
N PRO A 402 12.67 31.18 28.10
CA PRO A 402 13.79 30.43 27.59
C PRO A 402 15.09 31.22 27.66
N PRO A 403 16.23 30.58 27.93
CA PRO A 403 17.54 31.18 27.68
C PRO A 403 17.70 31.50 26.17
N GLU A 404 18.42 32.58 25.84
CA GLU A 404 18.64 33.00 24.45
C GLU A 404 19.26 31.87 23.59
N ALA A 405 20.21 31.11 24.17
CA ALA A 405 20.81 29.97 23.50
C ALA A 405 19.79 28.88 23.10
N MET A 406 18.75 28.66 23.91
CA MET A 406 17.70 27.70 23.63
C MET A 406 16.80 28.21 22.51
N VAL A 407 16.52 29.50 22.41
CA VAL A 407 15.76 30.09 21.32
C VAL A 407 16.47 29.89 19.98
N PHE A 408 17.76 30.15 19.93
CA PHE A 408 18.52 29.91 18.70
C PHE A 408 18.68 28.44 18.38
N TRP A 409 18.81 27.57 19.39
CA TRP A 409 18.90 26.14 19.21
C TRP A 409 17.59 25.62 18.57
N LEU A 410 16.42 25.99 19.12
CA LEU A 410 15.12 25.64 18.57
C LEU A 410 14.91 26.18 17.16
N ALA A 411 15.36 27.39 16.87
CA ALA A 411 15.27 27.98 15.53
C ALA A 411 16.05 27.14 14.48
N ILE A 412 17.26 26.70 14.84
CA ILE A 412 18.06 25.82 13.96
C ILE A 412 17.37 24.48 13.80
N ASP A 413 16.90 23.89 14.89
CA ASP A 413 16.23 22.58 14.89
C ASP A 413 14.96 22.59 14.03
N THR A 414 14.12 23.62 14.18
CA THR A 414 12.88 23.77 13.39
C THR A 414 13.19 23.89 11.89
N ILE A 415 14.20 24.69 11.51
CA ILE A 415 14.56 24.81 10.07
C ILE A 415 15.17 23.50 9.56
N ALA A 416 15.99 22.79 10.36
CA ALA A 416 16.53 21.48 9.99
C ALA A 416 15.40 20.48 9.73
N ALA A 417 14.43 20.38 10.64
CA ALA A 417 13.27 19.51 10.47
C ALA A 417 12.46 19.82 9.20
N GLN A 418 12.28 21.10 8.89
CA GLN A 418 11.54 21.51 7.69
C GLN A 418 12.33 21.29 6.38
N LEU A 419 13.66 21.31 6.45
CA LEU A 419 14.50 20.96 5.29
C LEU A 419 14.43 19.47 4.96
N ASP A 420 14.27 18.63 5.98
CA ASP A 420 14.16 17.17 5.82
C ASP A 420 12.73 16.71 5.47
N ALA A 421 11.72 17.54 5.75
CA ALA A 421 10.31 17.20 5.58
C ALA A 421 9.78 17.37 4.14
N ASP A 422 10.62 17.65 3.14
CA ASP A 422 10.21 17.94 1.74
C ASP A 422 9.08 18.98 1.62
N GLY A 423 9.01 19.93 2.56
CA GLY A 423 7.99 20.98 2.62
C GLY A 423 8.08 21.95 1.44
N GLU A 424 6.99 22.71 1.20
CA GLU A 424 6.95 23.71 0.15
C GLU A 424 8.03 24.80 0.34
N LEU A 425 8.81 25.05 -0.69
CA LEU A 425 9.92 26.02 -0.66
C LEU A 425 9.48 27.42 -0.22
N ASP A 426 8.27 27.84 -0.54
CA ASP A 426 7.72 29.15 -0.18
C ASP A 426 7.44 29.26 1.32
N GLU A 427 6.94 28.19 1.96
CA GLU A 427 6.72 28.12 3.40
C GLU A 427 8.05 28.17 4.17
N LEU A 428 9.03 27.37 3.73
CA LEU A 428 10.37 27.36 4.29
C LEU A 428 11.05 28.72 4.14
N GLN A 429 10.90 29.39 3.01
CA GLN A 429 11.40 30.76 2.83
C GLN A 429 10.74 31.72 3.82
N GLY A 430 9.41 31.66 3.97
CA GLY A 430 8.67 32.48 4.93
C GLY A 430 9.16 32.27 6.37
N LEU A 431 9.41 31.03 6.77
CA LEU A 431 9.96 30.66 8.08
C LEU A 431 11.36 31.28 8.30
N VAL A 432 12.26 31.12 7.31
CA VAL A 432 13.62 31.66 7.35
C VAL A 432 13.63 33.19 7.49
N GLU A 433 12.79 33.88 6.72
CA GLU A 433 12.68 35.35 6.78
C GLU A 433 12.08 35.82 8.11
N GLY A 434 11.03 35.13 8.60
CA GLY A 434 10.38 35.43 9.86
C GLY A 434 11.33 35.32 11.06
N LEU A 435 12.07 34.21 11.16
CA LEU A 435 13.03 33.97 12.24
C LEU A 435 14.19 34.98 12.23
N SER A 436 14.74 35.28 11.04
CA SER A 436 15.83 36.25 10.90
C SER A 436 15.41 37.69 11.22
N ALA A 437 14.12 38.05 10.99
CA ALA A 437 13.57 39.37 11.27
C ALA A 437 13.22 39.60 12.75
N GLN A 438 12.87 38.54 13.48
CA GLN A 438 12.50 38.62 14.91
C GLN A 438 13.67 39.01 15.81
N HIS A 439 14.92 38.70 15.41
CA HIS A 439 16.11 38.93 16.25
C HIS A 439 17.13 39.78 15.48
N SER A 440 17.29 41.04 15.90
CA SER A 440 18.33 41.90 15.32
C SER A 440 19.72 41.32 15.62
N GLY A 441 20.52 41.06 14.59
CA GLY A 441 21.84 40.41 14.75
C GLY A 441 21.80 38.88 14.79
N PHE A 442 20.70 38.23 14.41
CA PHE A 442 20.56 36.79 14.41
C PHE A 442 21.78 36.05 13.86
N PHE A 443 22.27 36.40 12.68
CA PHE A 443 23.44 35.79 12.06
C PHE A 443 24.78 36.08 12.76
N ASP A 444 24.83 37.03 13.67
CA ASP A 444 26.04 37.32 14.44
C ASP A 444 26.22 36.39 15.68
N GLU A 445 25.12 35.79 16.15
CA GLU A 445 25.10 34.93 17.32
C GLU A 445 24.81 33.45 16.99
N VAL A 446 23.91 33.15 16.08
CA VAL A 446 23.41 31.81 15.80
C VAL A 446 24.50 30.80 15.36
N TRP A 447 25.60 31.25 14.73
CA TRP A 447 26.69 30.37 14.33
C TRP A 447 27.44 29.74 15.51
N ARG A 448 27.18 30.21 16.74
CA ARG A 448 27.77 29.67 17.99
C ARG A 448 26.91 28.59 18.62
N VAL A 449 25.72 28.36 18.08
CA VAL A 449 24.78 27.36 18.59
C VAL A 449 25.39 25.97 18.46
N ASP A 450 25.35 25.24 19.57
CA ASP A 450 25.82 23.86 19.62
C ASP A 450 24.67 22.91 19.18
N HIS A 451 24.43 22.91 17.86
CA HIS A 451 23.47 22.06 17.20
C HIS A 451 24.13 21.42 15.96
N PRO A 452 23.96 20.10 15.73
CA PRO A 452 24.62 19.41 14.62
C PRO A 452 24.38 20.06 13.25
N ALA A 453 23.15 20.45 12.96
CA ALA A 453 22.73 21.03 11.68
C ALA A 453 23.04 22.54 11.55
N THR A 454 23.68 23.20 12.53
CA THR A 454 23.88 24.68 12.50
C THR A 454 24.50 25.18 11.20
N ALA A 455 25.54 24.52 10.70
CA ALA A 455 26.23 24.96 9.49
C ALA A 455 25.34 24.80 8.22
N ASP A 456 24.67 23.71 8.11
CA ASP A 456 23.87 23.35 6.93
C ASP A 456 22.58 24.17 6.86
N VAL A 457 21.91 24.37 8.00
CA VAL A 457 20.77 25.29 8.13
C VAL A 457 21.16 26.70 7.72
N LEU A 458 22.29 27.24 8.21
CA LEU A 458 22.74 28.57 7.85
C LEU A 458 23.09 28.70 6.36
N GLU A 459 23.59 27.63 5.74
CA GLU A 459 23.81 27.59 4.30
C GLU A 459 22.49 27.58 3.53
N ALA A 460 21.52 26.79 3.96
CA ALA A 460 20.17 26.78 3.40
C ALA A 460 19.48 28.13 3.53
N MET A 461 19.56 28.78 4.71
CA MET A 461 19.06 30.16 4.89
C MET A 461 19.73 31.14 3.92
N GLY A 462 21.03 30.97 3.64
CA GLY A 462 21.76 31.79 2.66
C GLY A 462 21.34 31.56 1.20
N ARG A 463 20.72 30.43 0.89
CA ARG A 463 20.13 30.12 -0.43
C ARG A 463 18.72 30.66 -0.55
N LEU A 464 17.91 30.48 0.48
CA LEU A 464 16.45 30.73 0.48
C LEU A 464 16.08 32.21 0.75
N HIS A 465 16.89 32.97 1.49
CA HIS A 465 16.54 34.32 1.92
C HIS A 465 16.51 35.30 0.74
N SER A 466 15.39 36.01 0.56
CA SER A 466 15.17 36.99 -0.53
C SER A 466 16.10 38.23 -0.41
N ASP A 467 16.37 38.70 0.82
CA ASP A 467 17.30 39.84 1.04
C ASP A 467 18.75 39.39 0.85
N LYS A 468 19.40 39.94 -0.17
CA LYS A 468 20.81 39.68 -0.50
C LYS A 468 21.78 39.94 0.64
N LYS A 469 21.49 40.92 1.53
CA LYS A 469 22.35 41.27 2.68
C LYS A 469 22.24 40.21 3.76
N ALA A 470 21.04 39.77 4.09
CA ALA A 470 20.77 38.68 5.01
C ALA A 470 21.31 37.35 4.47
N ALA A 471 21.08 37.01 3.21
CA ALA A 471 21.65 35.84 2.55
C ALA A 471 23.18 35.78 2.61
N LYS A 472 23.88 36.95 2.45
CA LYS A 472 25.33 37.04 2.59
C LYS A 472 25.76 36.85 4.05
N ALA A 473 24.99 37.40 5.01
CA ALA A 473 25.27 37.25 6.44
C ALA A 473 25.14 35.79 6.88
N ALA A 474 24.08 35.09 6.42
CA ALA A 474 23.85 33.66 6.64
C ALA A 474 25.02 32.80 6.14
N ARG A 475 25.47 32.99 4.89
CA ARG A 475 26.62 32.24 4.34
C ARG A 475 27.90 32.48 5.10
N LYS A 476 28.12 33.73 5.55
CA LYS A 476 29.29 34.05 6.41
C LYS A 476 29.18 33.36 7.78
N ALA A 477 27.99 33.29 8.36
CA ALA A 477 27.73 32.57 9.60
C ALA A 477 27.94 31.05 9.43
N ALA A 478 27.47 30.46 8.33
CA ALA A 478 27.70 29.05 7.97
C ALA A 478 29.21 28.71 7.92
N PHE A 479 30.00 29.56 7.26
CA PHE A 479 31.45 29.36 7.21
C PHE A 479 32.11 29.40 8.59
N LYS A 480 31.66 30.29 9.48
CA LYS A 480 32.15 30.37 10.86
C LYS A 480 31.77 29.11 11.65
N ALA A 481 30.55 28.61 11.51
CA ALA A 481 30.08 27.41 12.20
C ALA A 481 30.90 26.18 11.77
N ARG A 482 31.16 25.98 10.47
CA ARG A 482 32.03 24.91 9.97
C ARG A 482 33.46 25.02 10.47
N SER A 483 34.02 26.24 10.53
CA SER A 483 35.38 26.45 11.01
C SER A 483 35.52 26.14 12.50
N ARG A 484 34.47 26.34 13.29
CA ARG A 484 34.45 25.98 14.71
C ARG A 484 34.41 24.47 14.89
N ALA A 485 33.47 23.78 14.18
CA ALA A 485 33.33 22.31 14.23
C ALA A 485 34.66 21.61 13.81
N GLY A 486 35.31 22.09 12.76
CA GLY A 486 36.62 21.56 12.32
C GLY A 486 37.80 21.86 13.24
N GLY A 487 37.69 22.87 14.11
CA GLY A 487 38.70 23.23 15.10
C GLY A 487 38.63 22.50 16.44
N GLU A 488 37.48 21.94 16.78
CA GLU A 488 37.24 21.14 17.99
C GLU A 488 37.60 19.65 17.79
N GLY A 489 37.83 19.20 16.55
CA GLY A 489 38.22 17.83 16.17
C GLY A 489 39.72 17.65 15.85
N ALA A 490 40.57 18.66 16.03
CA ALA A 490 42.00 18.61 15.83
C ALA A 490 42.70 18.78 17.18
#